data_38f545a899bb7dbe918d986d0c07f44c
#
_entry.id   38f545a899bb7dbe918d986d0c07f44c
#
_cell.length_a   1.000
_cell.length_b   1.000
_cell.length_c   1.000
_cell.angle_alpha   90.00
_cell.angle_beta   90.00
_cell.angle_gamma   90.00
#
_symmetry.space_group_name_H-M   'P 1'
#
loop_
_entity.id
_entity.type
_entity.pdbx_description
1 polymer ?
#
loop_
_entity_poly.entity_id
_entity_poly.type
_entity_poly.pdbx_seq_one_letter_code
_entity_poly.pdbx_strand_id
1 'polypeptide(L)'
;MKSKFHLLLISVLFLNSCKNVSNPNTTDVSGIAKNQTLIDSLMKVSHERGVFNGNILVAKNNKIIYQNEFGYSDGSKSKELNPNSIFNLGSIGKEFNAVAIMMLKEKGLLNLDDKISKFKMNLPEWSNTISINHLLQYTSGLPRVNWRSVKNEKDIFVDLSKIKQLKFKPGSDYTYSINNIILQRKIIEKVSGMSFIDFVQSNILSPSNMKDALIDPRSDNPQLATPFNNDFINDKPMDIEITGWVHPTVNDMYNWIVSLHSGKLISEESLNQLFNSFSESSEAALGGGKFKNNRLLIHQHQGTSFNYESFIHYNAKEDLVIVLMTNNKNFKLREIAESIENISKGNSFLIPQKSVYLTIRQKCYDDVNEGIQFYKTLKKNYPDTYNFSNETELSRVGYKLVEKNQIEDAIEIFTLNAHLFPKSSNAFDSLAEAYGLFGMASESLKNYKISLRLNPNNTNAKKQIERLKESLKN
;
A
#
# COMPACT_ATOMS: atom_id res chain seq x y z
N MET A 1 48.13 -91.45 -6.36
CA MET A 1 47.89 -90.26 -7.22
C MET A 1 46.88 -89.33 -6.51
N LYS A 2 47.37 -88.24 -5.99
CA LYS A 2 46.61 -87.29 -5.16
C LYS A 2 46.10 -86.11 -6.02
N SER A 3 44.75 -86.00 -6.17
CA SER A 3 44.11 -84.85 -6.78
C SER A 3 43.87 -83.78 -5.74
N LYS A 4 44.40 -82.57 -5.98
CA LYS A 4 44.15 -81.36 -5.14
C LYS A 4 42.93 -80.61 -5.69
N PHE A 5 41.87 -80.51 -4.88
CA PHE A 5 40.77 -79.59 -5.12
C PHE A 5 41.12 -78.20 -4.60
N HIS A 6 41.06 -77.19 -5.46
CA HIS A 6 41.16 -75.81 -5.07
C HIS A 6 39.76 -75.29 -4.84
N LEU A 7 39.49 -74.85 -3.63
CA LEU A 7 38.24 -74.17 -3.26
C LEU A 7 38.37 -72.65 -3.55
N LEU A 8 37.59 -72.18 -4.48
CA LEU A 8 37.55 -70.74 -4.82
C LEU A 8 36.51 -70.06 -3.91
N LEU A 9 36.99 -69.23 -2.97
CA LEU A 9 36.13 -68.45 -2.09
C LEU A 9 35.70 -67.16 -2.83
N ILE A 10 34.41 -67.06 -3.24
CA ILE A 10 33.83 -65.86 -3.78
C ILE A 10 33.25 -65.04 -2.61
N SER A 11 33.94 -63.95 -2.24
CA SER A 11 33.46 -62.97 -1.27
C SER A 11 32.47 -62.00 -2.00
N VAL A 12 31.17 -62.12 -1.71
CA VAL A 12 30.15 -61.20 -2.16
C VAL A 12 30.14 -59.99 -1.20
N LEU A 13 30.69 -58.87 -1.69
CA LEU A 13 30.58 -57.56 -1.03
C LEU A 13 29.14 -57.04 -1.19
N PHE A 14 28.32 -57.08 -0.15
CA PHE A 14 27.09 -56.35 -0.07
C PHE A 14 27.39 -54.88 0.17
N LEU A 15 27.32 -54.07 -0.89
CA LEU A 15 27.27 -52.61 -0.79
C LEU A 15 25.88 -52.22 -0.29
N ASN A 16 25.75 -51.98 1.02
CA ASN A 16 24.60 -51.29 1.58
C ASN A 16 24.54 -49.86 1.11
N SER A 17 23.81 -49.57 0.02
CA SER A 17 23.44 -48.24 -0.38
C SER A 17 22.40 -47.73 0.61
N CYS A 18 22.80 -47.00 1.64
CA CYS A 18 21.92 -46.19 2.44
C CYS A 18 21.34 -45.07 1.53
N LYS A 19 20.16 -45.31 0.98
CA LYS A 19 19.32 -44.20 0.48
C LYS A 19 18.93 -43.40 1.71
N ASN A 20 19.51 -42.22 1.85
CA ASN A 20 19.00 -41.17 2.72
C ASN A 20 17.57 -40.83 2.25
N VAL A 21 16.59 -41.44 2.87
CA VAL A 21 15.20 -40.99 2.80
C VAL A 21 15.20 -39.67 3.57
N SER A 22 15.27 -38.57 2.87
CA SER A 22 15.04 -37.25 3.44
C SER A 22 13.62 -37.22 3.99
N ASN A 23 13.54 -37.18 5.31
CA ASN A 23 12.27 -37.04 6.04
C ASN A 23 11.67 -35.66 5.64
N PRO A 24 10.48 -35.57 5.02
CA PRO A 24 9.94 -34.32 4.53
C PRO A 24 9.57 -33.32 5.64
N ASN A 25 9.78 -33.67 6.90
CA ASN A 25 9.45 -32.86 8.08
C ASN A 25 10.66 -32.27 8.83
N THR A 26 11.88 -32.35 8.33
CA THR A 26 12.98 -31.54 8.88
C THR A 26 12.84 -30.13 8.32
N THR A 27 12.20 -29.24 9.07
CA THR A 27 12.36 -27.79 8.87
C THR A 27 13.85 -27.51 8.74
N ASP A 28 14.27 -26.99 7.60
CA ASP A 28 15.69 -26.63 7.37
C ASP A 28 16.07 -25.45 8.30
N VAL A 29 16.50 -25.80 9.51
CA VAL A 29 16.85 -24.84 10.57
C VAL A 29 17.99 -23.93 10.11
N SER A 30 18.91 -24.44 9.26
CA SER A 30 20.04 -23.67 8.74
C SER A 30 19.58 -22.62 7.73
N GLY A 31 18.62 -22.93 6.87
CA GLY A 31 18.01 -22.01 5.93
C GLY A 31 17.20 -20.90 6.63
N ILE A 32 16.46 -21.25 7.69
CA ILE A 32 15.70 -20.26 8.48
C ILE A 32 16.66 -19.28 9.16
N ALA A 33 17.70 -19.74 9.86
CA ALA A 33 18.69 -18.89 10.53
C ALA A 33 19.40 -17.95 9.55
N LYS A 34 19.75 -18.45 8.36
CA LYS A 34 20.34 -17.62 7.28
C LYS A 34 19.37 -16.53 6.84
N ASN A 35 18.11 -16.86 6.61
CA ASN A 35 17.08 -15.89 6.19
C ASN A 35 16.86 -14.82 7.27
N GLN A 36 16.80 -15.20 8.55
CA GLN A 36 16.70 -14.27 9.67
C GLN A 36 17.84 -13.25 9.66
N THR A 37 19.09 -13.71 9.48
CA THR A 37 20.27 -12.82 9.41
C THR A 37 20.20 -11.86 8.23
N LEU A 38 19.76 -12.33 7.05
CA LEU A 38 19.64 -11.48 5.86
C LEU A 38 18.50 -10.47 6.00
N ILE A 39 17.35 -10.85 6.58
CA ILE A 39 16.25 -9.94 6.87
C ILE A 39 16.69 -8.89 7.88
N ASP A 40 17.39 -9.29 8.95
CA ASP A 40 17.91 -8.36 9.96
C ASP A 40 18.86 -7.33 9.35
N SER A 41 19.80 -7.78 8.48
CA SER A 41 20.70 -6.89 7.75
C SER A 41 19.96 -5.93 6.82
N LEU A 42 18.97 -6.41 6.06
CA LEU A 42 18.13 -5.58 5.22
C LEU A 42 17.42 -4.49 6.03
N MET A 43 16.83 -4.86 7.17
CA MET A 43 16.06 -3.95 8.01
C MET A 43 16.94 -2.93 8.73
N LYS A 44 18.12 -3.33 9.25
CA LYS A 44 19.10 -2.42 9.84
C LYS A 44 19.54 -1.36 8.83
N VAL A 45 19.95 -1.76 7.63
CA VAL A 45 20.36 -0.80 6.60
C VAL A 45 19.18 0.08 6.13
N SER A 46 17.97 -0.47 6.06
CA SER A 46 16.77 0.32 5.73
C SER A 46 16.48 1.38 6.79
N HIS A 47 16.65 1.05 8.08
CA HIS A 47 16.53 1.99 9.18
C HIS A 47 17.66 3.04 9.17
N GLU A 48 18.92 2.64 9.05
CA GLU A 48 20.07 3.54 8.96
C GLU A 48 19.96 4.53 7.79
N ARG A 49 19.44 4.07 6.66
CA ARG A 49 19.09 4.94 5.52
C ARG A 49 17.91 5.86 5.81
N GLY A 50 17.19 5.69 6.92
CA GLY A 50 15.98 6.45 7.26
C GLY A 50 14.80 6.18 6.32
N VAL A 51 14.71 4.99 5.73
CA VAL A 51 13.57 4.57 4.91
C VAL A 51 12.58 3.70 5.67
N PHE A 52 12.94 3.28 6.88
CA PHE A 52 12.08 2.51 7.77
C PHE A 52 12.26 2.96 9.24
N ASN A 53 11.16 3.35 9.87
CA ASN A 53 11.04 3.56 11.32
C ASN A 53 9.71 2.93 11.73
N GLY A 54 9.73 1.72 12.30
CA GLY A 54 8.50 0.97 12.51
C GLY A 54 8.74 -0.47 12.99
N ASN A 55 7.66 -1.23 13.02
CA ASN A 55 7.66 -2.63 13.44
C ASN A 55 7.47 -3.56 12.22
N ILE A 56 8.14 -4.69 12.27
CA ILE A 56 8.08 -5.74 11.24
C ILE A 56 7.77 -7.10 11.87
N LEU A 57 6.99 -7.91 11.17
CA LEU A 57 6.80 -9.34 11.44
C LEU A 57 6.86 -10.12 10.13
N VAL A 58 7.64 -11.19 10.12
CA VAL A 58 7.69 -12.17 9.03
C VAL A 58 7.39 -13.54 9.59
N ALA A 59 6.39 -14.22 9.03
CA ALA A 59 6.06 -15.60 9.38
C ALA A 59 6.12 -16.49 8.12
N LYS A 60 6.55 -17.74 8.29
CA LYS A 60 6.58 -18.77 7.26
C LYS A 60 6.15 -20.11 7.84
N ASN A 61 5.30 -20.83 7.11
CA ASN A 61 4.74 -22.12 7.56
C ASN A 61 4.08 -21.99 8.95
N ASN A 62 3.25 -20.98 9.12
CA ASN A 62 2.54 -20.65 10.37
C ASN A 62 3.46 -20.41 11.59
N LYS A 63 4.74 -20.06 11.38
CA LYS A 63 5.69 -19.74 12.44
C LYS A 63 6.29 -18.38 12.20
N ILE A 64 6.31 -17.52 13.21
CA ILE A 64 7.04 -16.25 13.18
C ILE A 64 8.53 -16.60 13.10
N ILE A 65 9.17 -16.18 11.98
CA ILE A 65 10.60 -16.40 11.73
C ILE A 65 11.43 -15.15 11.99
N TYR A 66 10.81 -13.96 11.97
CA TYR A 66 11.49 -12.70 12.28
C TYR A 66 10.47 -11.70 12.80
N GLN A 67 10.80 -11.00 13.88
CA GLN A 67 10.07 -9.85 14.41
C GLN A 67 11.07 -8.90 15.05
N ASN A 68 10.93 -7.60 14.76
CA ASN A 68 11.79 -6.57 15.34
C ASN A 68 11.15 -5.18 15.21
N GLU A 69 11.67 -4.23 15.97
CA GLU A 69 11.28 -2.83 16.02
C GLU A 69 12.48 -1.96 15.71
N PHE A 70 12.27 -0.90 14.92
CA PHE A 70 13.33 0.01 14.47
C PHE A 70 12.91 1.46 14.67
N GLY A 71 13.68 2.18 15.45
CA GLY A 71 13.55 3.61 15.63
C GLY A 71 12.58 4.03 16.74
N TYR A 72 11.90 5.15 16.55
CA TYR A 72 11.28 5.90 17.62
C TYR A 72 9.76 5.98 17.50
N SER A 73 9.09 6.06 18.64
CA SER A 73 7.63 6.17 18.73
C SER A 73 7.09 7.52 18.24
N ASP A 74 7.95 8.56 18.18
CA ASP A 74 7.64 9.89 17.65
C ASP A 74 8.89 10.64 17.18
N GLY A 75 8.71 11.83 16.59
CA GLY A 75 9.81 12.65 16.07
C GLY A 75 10.73 13.26 17.14
N SER A 76 10.36 13.24 18.43
CA SER A 76 11.24 13.72 19.50
C SER A 76 12.42 12.77 19.78
N LYS A 77 12.31 11.51 19.35
CA LYS A 77 13.27 10.44 19.58
C LYS A 77 13.50 10.10 21.07
N SER A 78 12.58 10.48 21.92
CA SER A 78 12.70 10.27 23.38
C SER A 78 12.33 8.86 23.82
N LYS A 79 11.55 8.14 23.00
CA LYS A 79 11.04 6.80 23.28
C LYS A 79 11.18 5.93 22.02
N GLU A 80 11.79 4.76 22.18
CA GLU A 80 11.88 3.76 21.13
C GLU A 80 10.53 3.05 20.88
N LEU A 81 10.34 2.54 19.69
CA LEU A 81 9.27 1.60 19.39
C LEU A 81 9.50 0.28 20.14
N ASN A 82 8.42 -0.42 20.40
CA ASN A 82 8.43 -1.72 21.09
C ASN A 82 7.38 -2.67 20.47
N PRO A 83 7.37 -3.97 20.84
CA PRO A 83 6.44 -4.94 20.25
C PRO A 83 4.96 -4.61 20.41
N ASN A 84 4.60 -3.80 21.43
CA ASN A 84 3.23 -3.39 21.72
C ASN A 84 2.86 -2.04 21.08
N SER A 85 3.74 -1.45 20.28
CA SER A 85 3.43 -0.23 19.55
C SER A 85 2.34 -0.49 18.51
N ILE A 86 1.29 0.35 18.54
CA ILE A 86 0.15 0.30 17.63
C ILE A 86 0.24 1.42 16.60
N PHE A 87 -0.27 1.14 15.39
CA PHE A 87 -0.16 2.05 14.25
C PHE A 87 -1.50 2.21 13.54
N ASN A 88 -1.74 3.38 12.95
CA ASN A 88 -2.88 3.56 12.06
C ASN A 88 -2.63 2.81 10.74
N LEU A 89 -3.56 1.95 10.37
CA LEU A 89 -3.46 1.10 9.17
C LEU A 89 -3.68 1.84 7.84
N GLY A 90 -4.24 3.06 7.90
CA GLY A 90 -4.68 3.73 6.67
C GLY A 90 -5.70 2.89 5.90
N SER A 91 -5.46 2.71 4.60
CA SER A 91 -6.39 1.99 3.71
C SER A 91 -6.62 0.53 4.08
N ILE A 92 -5.67 -0.15 4.71
CA ILE A 92 -5.86 -1.54 5.15
C ILE A 92 -7.01 -1.65 6.16
N GLY A 93 -7.25 -0.60 6.98
CA GLY A 93 -8.38 -0.56 7.91
C GLY A 93 -9.76 -0.73 7.26
N LYS A 94 -9.88 -0.56 5.94
CA LYS A 94 -11.13 -0.78 5.20
C LYS A 94 -11.48 -2.26 4.99
N GLU A 95 -10.48 -3.16 5.11
CA GLU A 95 -10.72 -4.59 5.04
C GLU A 95 -11.69 -5.07 6.12
N PHE A 96 -11.62 -4.47 7.32
CA PHE A 96 -12.54 -4.81 8.41
C PHE A 96 -14.00 -4.50 8.06
N ASN A 97 -14.26 -3.41 7.32
CA ASN A 97 -15.61 -3.10 6.86
C ASN A 97 -16.09 -4.12 5.82
N ALA A 98 -15.23 -4.47 4.85
CA ALA A 98 -15.56 -5.41 3.80
C ALA A 98 -15.86 -6.81 4.36
N VAL A 99 -15.04 -7.28 5.30
CA VAL A 99 -15.25 -8.55 5.98
C VAL A 99 -16.52 -8.53 6.84
N ALA A 100 -16.80 -7.43 7.56
CA ALA A 100 -18.05 -7.28 8.31
C ALA A 100 -19.29 -7.35 7.40
N ILE A 101 -19.27 -6.74 6.23
CA ILE A 101 -20.35 -6.86 5.22
C ILE A 101 -20.52 -8.33 4.79
N MET A 102 -19.43 -9.03 4.50
CA MET A 102 -19.50 -10.44 4.08
C MET A 102 -20.00 -11.36 5.19
N MET A 103 -19.64 -11.12 6.44
CA MET A 103 -20.20 -11.83 7.60
C MET A 103 -21.72 -11.70 7.68
N LEU A 104 -22.24 -10.49 7.45
CA LEU A 104 -23.68 -10.24 7.44
C LEU A 104 -24.37 -10.88 6.22
N LYS A 105 -23.69 -10.90 5.05
CA LYS A 105 -24.14 -11.62 3.86
C LYS A 105 -24.25 -13.12 4.13
N GLU A 106 -23.23 -13.75 4.71
CA GLU A 106 -23.21 -15.19 5.01
C GLU A 106 -24.28 -15.60 6.04
N LYS A 107 -24.65 -14.68 6.94
CA LYS A 107 -25.77 -14.85 7.86
C LYS A 107 -27.14 -14.64 7.20
N GLY A 108 -27.20 -14.31 5.90
CA GLY A 108 -28.46 -14.05 5.17
C GLY A 108 -29.15 -12.74 5.55
N LEU A 109 -28.46 -11.83 6.25
CA LEU A 109 -29.05 -10.57 6.75
C LEU A 109 -29.05 -9.46 5.68
N LEU A 110 -28.21 -9.58 4.65
CA LEU A 110 -28.17 -8.70 3.49
C LEU A 110 -27.70 -9.46 2.24
N ASN A 111 -27.95 -8.89 1.06
CA ASN A 111 -27.39 -9.30 -0.23
C ASN A 111 -26.53 -8.18 -0.81
N LEU A 112 -25.47 -8.50 -1.55
CA LEU A 112 -24.59 -7.48 -2.13
C LEU A 112 -25.29 -6.63 -3.20
N ASP A 113 -26.38 -7.11 -3.81
CA ASP A 113 -27.21 -6.39 -4.76
C ASP A 113 -28.25 -5.49 -4.09
N ASP A 114 -28.44 -5.60 -2.77
CA ASP A 114 -29.34 -4.72 -2.02
C ASP A 114 -28.97 -3.26 -2.26
N LYS A 115 -29.98 -2.47 -2.60
CA LYS A 115 -29.80 -1.03 -2.77
C LYS A 115 -29.65 -0.35 -1.42
N ILE A 116 -28.77 0.65 -1.35
CA ILE A 116 -28.49 1.32 -0.07
C ILE A 116 -29.69 2.07 0.49
N SER A 117 -30.68 2.42 -0.34
CA SER A 117 -31.98 2.97 0.10
C SER A 117 -32.77 2.02 0.99
N LYS A 118 -32.58 0.69 0.87
CA LYS A 118 -33.20 -0.34 1.74
C LYS A 118 -32.91 -0.07 3.23
N PHE A 119 -31.76 0.54 3.54
CA PHE A 119 -31.30 0.76 4.91
C PHE A 119 -31.79 2.09 5.53
N LYS A 120 -32.63 2.85 4.85
CA LYS A 120 -33.33 4.05 5.34
C LYS A 120 -32.38 5.07 6.01
N MET A 121 -31.35 5.48 5.29
CA MET A 121 -30.32 6.44 5.76
C MET A 121 -30.65 7.90 5.40
N ASN A 122 -31.89 8.20 4.95
CA ASN A 122 -32.32 9.53 4.52
C ASN A 122 -31.43 10.16 3.43
N LEU A 123 -31.00 9.33 2.47
CA LEU A 123 -30.19 9.73 1.33
C LEU A 123 -31.08 10.05 0.12
N PRO A 124 -30.64 10.92 -0.82
CA PRO A 124 -31.39 11.25 -2.04
C PRO A 124 -31.66 10.04 -2.93
N GLU A 125 -32.46 10.25 -4.00
CA GLU A 125 -32.94 9.21 -4.93
C GLU A 125 -31.82 8.37 -5.55
N TRP A 126 -30.60 8.92 -5.73
CA TRP A 126 -29.49 8.16 -6.23
C TRP A 126 -29.18 6.91 -5.37
N SER A 127 -29.57 6.89 -4.11
CA SER A 127 -29.44 5.73 -3.22
C SER A 127 -30.19 4.50 -3.70
N ASN A 128 -31.22 4.66 -4.54
CA ASN A 128 -31.98 3.58 -5.18
C ASN A 128 -31.16 2.87 -6.29
N THR A 129 -30.07 3.45 -6.74
CA THR A 129 -29.26 2.91 -7.84
C THR A 129 -27.97 2.25 -7.34
N ILE A 130 -27.45 2.66 -6.19
CA ILE A 130 -26.20 2.14 -5.61
C ILE A 130 -26.51 0.85 -4.83
N SER A 131 -25.77 -0.22 -5.11
CA SER A 131 -25.80 -1.47 -4.32
C SER A 131 -24.62 -1.54 -3.33
N ILE A 132 -24.68 -2.46 -2.36
CA ILE A 132 -23.57 -2.75 -1.45
C ILE A 132 -22.32 -3.15 -2.26
N ASN A 133 -22.48 -3.95 -3.33
CA ASN A 133 -21.38 -4.32 -4.20
C ASN A 133 -20.68 -3.11 -4.83
N HIS A 134 -21.45 -2.10 -5.26
CA HIS A 134 -20.88 -0.85 -5.77
C HIS A 134 -20.05 -0.09 -4.72
N LEU A 135 -20.42 -0.18 -3.43
CA LEU A 135 -19.63 0.40 -2.34
C LEU A 135 -18.31 -0.37 -2.12
N LEU A 136 -18.36 -1.70 -2.14
CA LEU A 136 -17.17 -2.56 -1.97
C LEU A 136 -16.14 -2.38 -3.10
N GLN A 137 -16.62 -2.19 -4.33
CA GLN A 137 -15.78 -2.03 -5.52
C GLN A 137 -15.44 -0.57 -5.85
N TYR A 138 -15.89 0.40 -5.05
CA TYR A 138 -15.71 1.85 -5.31
C TYR A 138 -16.29 2.31 -6.66
N THR A 139 -17.35 1.64 -7.13
CA THR A 139 -18.04 1.94 -8.39
C THR A 139 -19.39 2.63 -8.18
N SER A 140 -19.60 3.22 -7.01
CA SER A 140 -20.85 3.88 -6.64
C SER A 140 -21.13 5.19 -7.38
N GLY A 141 -20.11 5.85 -7.94
CA GLY A 141 -20.21 7.19 -8.49
C GLY A 141 -20.24 8.32 -7.44
N LEU A 142 -20.11 8.00 -6.16
CA LEU A 142 -20.03 8.99 -5.10
C LEU A 142 -18.74 9.82 -5.19
N PRO A 143 -18.80 11.14 -4.98
CA PRO A 143 -17.62 12.00 -4.96
C PRO A 143 -16.72 11.65 -3.77
N ARG A 144 -15.48 12.15 -3.81
CA ARG A 144 -14.60 12.10 -2.63
C ARG A 144 -15.13 13.02 -1.54
N VAL A 145 -14.83 12.68 -0.28
CA VAL A 145 -15.14 13.54 0.87
C VAL A 145 -14.43 14.88 0.73
N ASN A 146 -15.15 15.96 0.95
CA ASN A 146 -14.56 17.29 1.04
C ASN A 146 -14.07 17.55 2.47
N TRP A 147 -12.85 17.21 2.74
CA TRP A 147 -12.23 17.34 4.07
C TRP A 147 -12.15 18.79 4.61
N ARG A 148 -12.43 19.79 3.76
CA ARG A 148 -12.47 21.19 4.21
C ARG A 148 -13.78 21.53 4.92
N SER A 149 -14.87 20.81 4.61
CA SER A 149 -16.21 21.04 5.16
C SER A 149 -16.61 20.04 6.25
N VAL A 150 -15.87 18.94 6.38
CA VAL A 150 -16.20 17.80 7.26
C VAL A 150 -15.37 17.85 8.53
N LYS A 151 -16.04 17.81 9.69
CA LYS A 151 -15.42 17.66 11.01
C LYS A 151 -15.78 16.34 11.69
N ASN A 152 -16.91 15.76 11.32
CA ASN A 152 -17.41 14.51 11.91
C ASN A 152 -18.25 13.74 10.88
N GLU A 153 -18.70 12.53 11.25
CA GLU A 153 -19.52 11.68 10.39
C GLU A 153 -20.86 12.34 9.98
N LYS A 154 -21.47 13.14 10.87
CA LYS A 154 -22.73 13.84 10.59
C LYS A 154 -22.56 14.82 9.42
N ASP A 155 -21.43 15.53 9.35
CA ASP A 155 -21.15 16.45 8.25
C ASP A 155 -21.04 15.71 6.91
N ILE A 156 -20.50 14.48 6.90
CA ILE A 156 -20.47 13.62 5.71
C ILE A 156 -21.91 13.34 5.22
N PHE A 157 -22.84 12.99 6.12
CA PHE A 157 -24.23 12.75 5.74
C PHE A 157 -24.92 14.02 5.25
N VAL A 158 -24.60 15.18 5.83
CA VAL A 158 -25.06 16.48 5.32
C VAL A 158 -24.54 16.72 3.90
N ASP A 159 -23.28 16.45 3.62
CA ASP A 159 -22.72 16.61 2.28
C ASP A 159 -23.30 15.58 1.29
N LEU A 160 -23.48 14.32 1.69
CA LEU A 160 -24.14 13.29 0.89
C LEU A 160 -25.57 13.68 0.53
N SER A 161 -26.32 14.30 1.46
CA SER A 161 -27.71 14.73 1.21
C SER A 161 -27.83 15.84 0.16
N LYS A 162 -26.77 16.62 -0.07
CA LYS A 162 -26.70 17.71 -1.07
C LYS A 162 -26.35 17.21 -2.48
N ILE A 163 -25.91 15.97 -2.63
CA ILE A 163 -25.54 15.41 -3.93
C ILE A 163 -26.79 15.28 -4.79
N LYS A 164 -26.88 16.03 -5.88
CA LYS A 164 -27.97 15.96 -6.85
C LYS A 164 -27.72 14.88 -7.91
N GLN A 165 -26.48 14.65 -8.29
CA GLN A 165 -26.09 13.72 -9.33
C GLN A 165 -24.78 13.02 -8.97
N LEU A 166 -24.69 11.71 -9.20
CA LEU A 166 -23.47 10.91 -9.10
C LEU A 166 -22.50 11.30 -10.21
N LYS A 167 -21.21 11.11 -9.99
CA LYS A 167 -20.16 11.37 -10.99
C LYS A 167 -20.31 10.52 -12.25
N PHE A 168 -20.84 9.30 -12.09
CA PHE A 168 -21.12 8.35 -13.16
C PHE A 168 -22.20 7.37 -12.69
N LYS A 169 -22.77 6.62 -13.63
CA LYS A 169 -23.74 5.58 -13.33
C LYS A 169 -23.08 4.47 -12.49
N PRO A 170 -23.67 4.05 -11.35
CA PRO A 170 -23.10 2.97 -10.53
C PRO A 170 -22.72 1.73 -11.35
N GLY A 171 -21.52 1.24 -11.16
CA GLY A 171 -20.94 0.12 -11.88
C GLY A 171 -20.26 0.46 -13.22
N SER A 172 -20.32 1.70 -13.71
CA SER A 172 -19.76 2.06 -15.03
C SER A 172 -18.34 2.65 -15.00
N ASP A 173 -17.86 3.05 -13.83
CA ASP A 173 -16.54 3.63 -13.64
C ASP A 173 -16.10 3.48 -12.18
N TYR A 174 -14.89 3.90 -11.86
CA TYR A 174 -14.23 3.74 -10.56
C TYR A 174 -13.86 5.08 -9.94
N THR A 175 -14.22 5.29 -8.68
CA THR A 175 -13.71 6.40 -7.85
C THR A 175 -13.49 5.95 -6.42
N TYR A 176 -12.23 5.87 -6.00
CA TYR A 176 -11.87 5.63 -4.60
C TYR A 176 -12.35 6.78 -3.72
N SER A 177 -13.32 6.49 -2.83
CA SER A 177 -13.94 7.47 -1.95
C SER A 177 -14.28 6.88 -0.59
N ILE A 178 -13.93 7.61 0.47
CA ILE A 178 -14.26 7.26 1.86
C ILE A 178 -15.77 7.28 2.11
N ASN A 179 -16.57 8.00 1.30
CA ASN A 179 -18.03 7.94 1.37
C ASN A 179 -18.55 6.50 1.26
N ASN A 180 -17.92 5.66 0.42
CA ASN A 180 -18.28 4.24 0.33
C ASN A 180 -18.09 3.51 1.66
N ILE A 181 -17.03 3.82 2.38
CA ILE A 181 -16.66 3.18 3.66
C ILE A 181 -17.62 3.60 4.77
N ILE A 182 -17.96 4.89 4.84
CA ILE A 182 -18.91 5.40 5.83
C ILE A 182 -20.30 4.76 5.61
N LEU A 183 -20.74 4.63 4.35
CA LEU A 183 -22.00 3.97 4.04
C LEU A 183 -21.97 2.47 4.39
N GLN A 184 -20.86 1.78 4.16
CA GLN A 184 -20.68 0.38 4.61
C GLN A 184 -20.82 0.26 6.12
N ARG A 185 -20.17 1.14 6.90
CA ARG A 185 -20.29 1.16 8.37
C ARG A 185 -21.73 1.35 8.81
N LYS A 186 -22.43 2.30 8.21
CA LYS A 186 -23.85 2.56 8.52
C LYS A 186 -24.78 1.38 8.17
N ILE A 187 -24.48 0.66 7.08
CA ILE A 187 -25.20 -0.57 6.74
C ILE A 187 -24.95 -1.64 7.79
N ILE A 188 -23.68 -1.84 8.20
CA ILE A 188 -23.32 -2.78 9.25
C ILE A 188 -24.11 -2.48 10.53
N GLU A 189 -24.12 -1.21 10.99
CA GLU A 189 -24.88 -0.79 12.17
C GLU A 189 -26.39 -1.05 12.04
N LYS A 190 -27.00 -0.70 10.90
CA LYS A 190 -28.43 -0.87 10.66
C LYS A 190 -28.84 -2.35 10.61
N VAL A 191 -28.00 -3.20 10.06
CA VAL A 191 -28.31 -4.63 9.87
C VAL A 191 -28.01 -5.44 11.14
N SER A 192 -26.92 -5.13 11.84
CA SER A 192 -26.53 -5.85 13.04
C SER A 192 -27.23 -5.39 14.32
N GLY A 193 -27.70 -4.13 14.35
CA GLY A 193 -28.21 -3.47 15.56
C GLY A 193 -27.10 -3.08 16.56
N MET A 194 -25.84 -3.23 16.19
CA MET A 194 -24.66 -2.89 17.00
C MET A 194 -24.00 -1.62 16.47
N SER A 195 -23.23 -0.90 17.29
CA SER A 195 -22.31 0.10 16.75
C SER A 195 -21.27 -0.60 15.87
N PHE A 196 -20.69 0.12 14.89
CA PHE A 196 -19.63 -0.45 14.06
C PHE A 196 -18.43 -0.92 14.90
N ILE A 197 -18.06 -0.15 15.93
CA ILE A 197 -16.97 -0.47 16.85
C ILE A 197 -17.27 -1.79 17.58
N ASP A 198 -18.44 -1.92 18.21
CA ASP A 198 -18.82 -3.12 18.93
C ASP A 198 -18.89 -4.34 18.01
N PHE A 199 -19.39 -4.15 16.78
CA PHE A 199 -19.44 -5.22 15.80
C PHE A 199 -18.03 -5.72 15.45
N VAL A 200 -17.11 -4.83 15.11
CA VAL A 200 -15.72 -5.18 14.76
C VAL A 200 -15.02 -5.81 15.95
N GLN A 201 -15.17 -5.24 17.14
CA GLN A 201 -14.55 -5.77 18.36
C GLN A 201 -15.02 -7.21 18.65
N SER A 202 -16.33 -7.46 18.58
CA SER A 202 -16.91 -8.74 19.00
C SER A 202 -16.82 -9.83 17.92
N ASN A 203 -16.96 -9.45 16.63
CA ASN A 203 -17.06 -10.43 15.54
C ASN A 203 -15.74 -10.58 14.75
N ILE A 204 -14.79 -9.64 14.87
CA ILE A 204 -13.54 -9.69 14.12
C ILE A 204 -12.33 -9.72 15.06
N LEU A 205 -12.10 -8.67 15.88
CA LEU A 205 -10.87 -8.57 16.66
C LEU A 205 -10.76 -9.69 17.69
N SER A 206 -11.79 -9.89 18.51
CA SER A 206 -11.79 -10.95 19.53
C SER A 206 -11.69 -12.36 18.95
N PRO A 207 -12.48 -12.76 17.93
CA PRO A 207 -12.32 -14.06 17.29
C PRO A 207 -10.95 -14.24 16.64
N SER A 208 -10.36 -13.20 16.07
CA SER A 208 -9.02 -13.25 15.43
C SER A 208 -7.87 -13.20 16.43
N ASN A 209 -8.12 -13.15 17.73
CA ASN A 209 -7.09 -13.00 18.77
C ASN A 209 -6.23 -11.72 18.62
N MET A 210 -6.83 -10.64 18.11
CA MET A 210 -6.22 -9.31 18.00
C MET A 210 -6.41 -8.56 19.31
N LYS A 211 -5.65 -8.95 20.35
CA LYS A 211 -5.88 -8.54 21.74
C LYS A 211 -5.42 -7.12 22.04
N ASP A 212 -4.40 -6.66 21.30
CA ASP A 212 -3.75 -5.37 21.55
C ASP A 212 -4.26 -4.30 20.55
N ALA A 213 -5.08 -4.70 19.58
CA ALA A 213 -5.68 -3.79 18.62
C ALA A 213 -6.72 -2.89 19.28
N LEU A 214 -6.58 -1.58 19.09
CA LEU A 214 -7.53 -0.58 19.55
C LEU A 214 -8.28 0.04 18.39
N ILE A 215 -9.53 0.43 18.61
CA ILE A 215 -10.31 1.23 17.66
C ILE A 215 -10.34 2.66 18.16
N ASP A 216 -9.88 3.60 17.32
CA ASP A 216 -9.82 5.03 17.62
C ASP A 216 -9.13 5.35 18.97
N PRO A 217 -7.89 4.89 19.21
CA PRO A 217 -7.19 5.20 20.45
C PRO A 217 -7.03 6.71 20.60
N ARG A 218 -7.08 7.18 21.84
CA ARG A 218 -6.79 8.58 22.15
C ARG A 218 -5.36 8.92 21.74
N SER A 219 -5.11 10.15 21.36
CA SER A 219 -3.79 10.63 20.93
C SER A 219 -2.71 10.57 22.02
N ASP A 220 -3.12 10.50 23.29
CA ASP A 220 -2.23 10.33 24.46
C ASP A 220 -2.01 8.86 24.85
N ASN A 221 -2.53 7.90 24.10
CA ASN A 221 -2.32 6.49 24.38
C ASN A 221 -0.82 6.13 24.30
N PRO A 222 -0.21 5.56 25.35
CA PRO A 222 1.23 5.32 25.42
C PRO A 222 1.76 4.25 24.43
N GLN A 223 0.87 3.44 23.83
CA GLN A 223 1.22 2.44 22.82
C GLN A 223 1.13 3.02 21.40
N LEU A 224 0.44 4.15 21.21
CA LEU A 224 0.25 4.74 19.89
C LEU A 224 1.57 5.36 19.41
N ALA A 225 2.11 4.82 18.33
CA ALA A 225 3.21 5.46 17.62
C ALA A 225 2.70 6.74 16.94
N THR A 226 3.28 7.89 17.28
CA THR A 226 2.91 9.18 16.68
C THR A 226 3.57 9.35 15.31
N PRO A 227 2.84 9.69 14.25
CA PRO A 227 3.41 9.84 12.92
C PRO A 227 4.23 11.12 12.83
N PHE A 228 5.36 11.06 12.12
CA PHE A 228 6.26 12.19 11.91
C PHE A 228 6.90 12.16 10.51
N ASN A 229 7.32 13.32 10.02
CA ASN A 229 7.96 13.47 8.72
C ASN A 229 9.48 13.18 8.78
N ASN A 230 10.16 13.26 7.63
CA ASN A 230 11.61 13.02 7.56
C ASN A 230 12.48 14.11 8.22
N ASP A 231 11.88 15.22 8.64
CA ASP A 231 12.52 16.27 9.44
C ASP A 231 12.26 16.09 10.94
N PHE A 232 11.70 14.91 11.33
CA PHE A 232 11.32 14.53 12.69
C PHE A 232 10.26 15.46 13.34
N ILE A 233 9.42 16.09 12.50
CA ILE A 233 8.30 16.90 12.97
C ILE A 233 7.07 16.00 13.05
N ASN A 234 6.48 15.91 14.23
CA ASN A 234 5.24 15.16 14.46
C ASN A 234 4.09 15.74 13.64
N ASP A 235 3.27 14.87 13.07
CA ASP A 235 2.02 15.28 12.46
C ASP A 235 1.07 15.82 13.52
N LYS A 236 0.33 16.85 13.16
CA LYS A 236 -0.76 17.34 14.02
C LYS A 236 -1.93 16.35 13.94
N PRO A 237 -2.57 16.02 15.07
CA PRO A 237 -3.80 15.25 15.06
C PRO A 237 -4.83 15.91 14.12
N MET A 238 -5.58 15.09 13.38
CA MET A 238 -6.71 15.61 12.62
C MET A 238 -7.82 16.03 13.59
N ASP A 239 -8.32 17.25 13.42
CA ASP A 239 -9.51 17.74 14.11
C ASP A 239 -10.78 17.26 13.35
N ILE A 240 -10.85 15.93 13.12
CA ILE A 240 -11.96 15.28 12.41
C ILE A 240 -12.36 14.02 13.17
N GLU A 241 -13.56 14.02 13.72
CA GLU A 241 -14.14 12.91 14.48
C GLU A 241 -14.86 11.91 13.53
N ILE A 242 -14.08 11.08 12.86
CA ILE A 242 -14.61 9.93 12.11
C ILE A 242 -14.09 8.67 12.75
N THR A 243 -15.00 7.88 13.29
CA THR A 243 -14.71 6.70 14.09
C THR A 243 -14.58 5.41 13.27
N GLY A 244 -14.02 4.37 13.89
CA GLY A 244 -13.93 3.02 13.33
C GLY A 244 -12.59 2.73 12.65
N TRP A 245 -11.50 3.39 13.03
CA TRP A 245 -10.16 3.11 12.55
C TRP A 245 -9.41 2.18 13.51
N VAL A 246 -9.03 1.00 13.01
CA VAL A 246 -8.29 0.01 13.79
C VAL A 246 -6.81 0.37 13.82
N HIS A 247 -6.23 0.31 15.03
CA HIS A 247 -4.80 0.53 15.31
C HIS A 247 -4.23 -0.73 15.96
N PRO A 248 -3.71 -1.68 15.21
CA PRO A 248 -3.15 -2.93 15.72
C PRO A 248 -1.65 -2.85 15.97
N THR A 249 -1.12 -3.88 16.62
CA THR A 249 0.29 -4.27 16.58
C THR A 249 0.59 -5.11 15.31
N VAL A 250 1.88 -5.38 15.02
CA VAL A 250 2.24 -6.32 13.94
C VAL A 250 1.75 -7.75 14.23
N ASN A 251 1.68 -8.15 15.50
CA ASN A 251 1.15 -9.45 15.92
C ASN A 251 -0.36 -9.54 15.65
N ASP A 252 -1.12 -8.49 15.96
CA ASP A 252 -2.54 -8.46 15.62
C ASP A 252 -2.77 -8.56 14.11
N MET A 253 -1.96 -7.87 13.31
CA MET A 253 -2.06 -7.95 11.85
C MET A 253 -1.68 -9.33 11.30
N TYR A 254 -0.72 -10.01 11.90
CA TYR A 254 -0.45 -11.42 11.59
C TYR A 254 -1.69 -12.28 11.90
N ASN A 255 -2.27 -12.13 13.07
CA ASN A 255 -3.49 -12.84 13.49
C ASN A 255 -4.69 -12.52 12.58
N TRP A 256 -4.82 -11.27 12.11
CA TRP A 256 -5.80 -10.88 11.09
C TRP A 256 -5.64 -11.68 9.81
N ILE A 257 -4.43 -11.70 9.23
CA ILE A 257 -4.14 -12.40 7.98
C ILE A 257 -4.41 -13.90 8.12
N VAL A 258 -3.92 -14.53 9.20
CA VAL A 258 -4.16 -15.96 9.46
C VAL A 258 -5.65 -16.24 9.61
N SER A 259 -6.39 -15.43 10.37
CA SER A 259 -7.82 -15.62 10.58
C SER A 259 -8.64 -15.44 9.30
N LEU A 260 -8.26 -14.47 8.47
CA LEU A 260 -8.92 -14.19 7.20
C LEU A 260 -8.71 -15.31 6.18
N HIS A 261 -7.47 -15.79 6.03
CA HIS A 261 -7.12 -16.80 5.02
C HIS A 261 -7.36 -18.26 5.46
N SER A 262 -7.60 -18.51 6.74
CA SER A 262 -8.01 -19.85 7.24
C SER A 262 -9.51 -20.13 7.12
N GLY A 263 -10.30 -19.17 6.64
CA GLY A 263 -11.77 -19.30 6.60
C GLY A 263 -12.45 -19.13 7.95
N LYS A 264 -11.75 -18.65 8.98
CA LYS A 264 -12.29 -18.46 10.32
C LYS A 264 -13.34 -17.37 10.39
N LEU A 265 -13.19 -16.31 9.60
CA LEU A 265 -14.03 -15.12 9.61
C LEU A 265 -15.13 -15.16 8.56
N ILE A 266 -14.78 -15.53 7.35
CA ILE A 266 -15.65 -15.64 6.17
C ILE A 266 -15.19 -16.82 5.32
N SER A 267 -16.08 -17.37 4.50
CA SER A 267 -15.77 -18.46 3.57
C SER A 267 -14.75 -18.04 2.49
N GLU A 268 -14.07 -19.02 1.87
CA GLU A 268 -13.17 -18.78 0.73
C GLU A 268 -13.90 -18.12 -0.45
N GLU A 269 -15.16 -18.47 -0.69
CA GLU A 269 -15.98 -17.82 -1.72
C GLU A 269 -16.17 -16.34 -1.44
N SER A 270 -16.56 -15.99 -0.22
CA SER A 270 -16.73 -14.59 0.21
C SER A 270 -15.39 -13.81 0.19
N LEU A 271 -14.30 -14.47 0.62
CA LEU A 271 -12.96 -13.90 0.54
C LEU A 271 -12.58 -13.57 -0.91
N ASN A 272 -12.73 -14.52 -1.83
CA ASN A 272 -12.43 -14.34 -3.24
C ASN A 272 -13.27 -13.23 -3.88
N GLN A 273 -14.54 -13.12 -3.49
CA GLN A 273 -15.43 -12.07 -3.97
C GLN A 273 -14.95 -10.66 -3.58
N LEU A 274 -14.32 -10.47 -2.43
CA LEU A 274 -13.77 -9.20 -1.98
C LEU A 274 -12.52 -8.74 -2.75
N PHE A 275 -11.89 -9.63 -3.53
CA PHE A 275 -10.80 -9.26 -4.45
C PHE A 275 -11.27 -8.87 -5.85
N ASN A 276 -12.58 -8.92 -6.13
CA ASN A 276 -13.10 -8.46 -7.41
C ASN A 276 -12.95 -6.94 -7.51
N SER A 277 -12.07 -6.49 -8.40
CA SER A 277 -11.85 -5.08 -8.71
C SER A 277 -12.55 -4.69 -10.01
N PHE A 278 -12.81 -3.42 -10.21
CA PHE A 278 -13.41 -2.88 -11.43
C PHE A 278 -12.50 -3.07 -12.66
N SER A 279 -11.19 -2.91 -12.48
CA SER A 279 -10.17 -3.10 -13.50
C SER A 279 -8.85 -3.56 -12.86
N GLU A 280 -7.88 -3.98 -13.65
CA GLU A 280 -6.55 -4.38 -13.17
C GLU A 280 -5.81 -3.27 -12.38
N SER A 281 -6.11 -2.00 -12.70
CA SER A 281 -5.52 -0.84 -12.03
C SER A 281 -6.33 -0.31 -10.84
N SER A 282 -7.53 -0.86 -10.60
CA SER A 282 -8.40 -0.42 -9.50
C SER A 282 -8.20 -1.29 -8.26
N GLU A 283 -8.29 -0.65 -7.09
CA GLU A 283 -8.21 -1.33 -5.79
C GLU A 283 -9.50 -2.10 -5.51
N ALA A 284 -9.38 -3.33 -5.06
CA ALA A 284 -10.49 -4.13 -4.53
C ALA A 284 -10.73 -3.81 -3.04
N ALA A 285 -11.80 -4.36 -2.46
CA ALA A 285 -12.14 -4.18 -1.05
C ALA A 285 -11.03 -4.66 -0.09
N LEU A 286 -10.26 -5.69 -0.49
CA LEU A 286 -9.09 -6.22 0.22
C LEU A 286 -7.76 -5.82 -0.45
N GLY A 287 -7.69 -4.64 -1.09
CA GLY A 287 -6.48 -4.21 -1.78
C GLY A 287 -6.25 -4.95 -3.10
N GLY A 288 -5.14 -5.70 -3.21
CA GLY A 288 -4.78 -6.44 -4.42
C GLY A 288 -4.64 -7.93 -4.22
N GLY A 289 -5.25 -8.73 -5.09
CA GLY A 289 -5.14 -10.18 -5.14
C GLY A 289 -4.54 -10.68 -6.45
N LYS A 290 -3.68 -11.72 -6.39
CA LYS A 290 -3.28 -12.48 -7.57
C LYS A 290 -3.83 -13.89 -7.47
N PHE A 291 -4.47 -14.35 -8.55
CA PHE A 291 -5.14 -15.64 -8.61
C PHE A 291 -4.52 -16.55 -9.67
N LYS A 292 -4.60 -17.86 -9.43
CA LYS A 292 -4.34 -18.89 -10.42
C LYS A 292 -5.37 -20.00 -10.24
N ASN A 293 -6.11 -20.37 -11.30
CA ASN A 293 -7.16 -21.38 -11.26
C ASN A 293 -8.18 -21.12 -10.12
N ASN A 294 -8.64 -19.90 -9.98
CA ASN A 294 -9.56 -19.41 -8.94
C ASN A 294 -9.06 -19.55 -7.48
N ARG A 295 -7.78 -19.89 -7.27
CA ARG A 295 -7.15 -19.90 -5.95
C ARG A 295 -6.34 -18.63 -5.76
N LEU A 296 -6.54 -17.95 -4.65
CA LEU A 296 -5.73 -16.81 -4.24
C LEU A 296 -4.27 -17.27 -4.02
N LEU A 297 -3.34 -16.62 -4.70
CA LEU A 297 -1.91 -16.84 -4.51
C LEU A 297 -1.26 -15.75 -3.67
N ILE A 298 -1.63 -14.51 -3.91
CA ILE A 298 -1.05 -13.35 -3.24
C ILE A 298 -2.18 -12.44 -2.78
N HIS A 299 -2.10 -12.00 -1.53
CA HIS A 299 -2.84 -10.86 -1.00
C HIS A 299 -1.85 -9.78 -0.61
N GLN A 300 -2.00 -8.59 -1.14
CA GLN A 300 -1.20 -7.40 -0.80
C GLN A 300 -2.11 -6.20 -0.60
N HIS A 301 -1.87 -5.46 0.48
CA HIS A 301 -2.53 -4.19 0.67
C HIS A 301 -1.56 -3.17 1.28
N GLN A 302 -1.59 -1.95 0.78
CA GLN A 302 -0.85 -0.81 1.31
C GLN A 302 -1.80 0.22 1.87
N GLY A 303 -1.53 0.67 3.09
CA GLY A 303 -2.29 1.73 3.72
C GLY A 303 -1.43 2.95 4.02
N THR A 304 -2.00 4.14 3.91
CA THR A 304 -1.35 5.38 4.35
C THR A 304 -2.35 6.29 5.03
N SER A 305 -1.91 6.95 6.12
CA SER A 305 -2.65 7.98 6.81
C SER A 305 -1.65 8.94 7.43
N PHE A 306 -1.65 10.23 7.03
CA PHE A 306 -0.56 11.15 7.41
C PHE A 306 0.82 10.58 7.10
N ASN A 307 1.73 10.54 8.08
CA ASN A 307 3.02 9.87 7.94
C ASN A 307 3.04 8.42 8.43
N TYR A 308 1.88 7.80 8.68
CA TYR A 308 1.81 6.35 8.77
C TYR A 308 1.84 5.71 7.38
N GLU A 309 2.48 4.56 7.30
CA GLU A 309 2.40 3.64 6.17
C GLU A 309 2.38 2.21 6.70
N SER A 310 1.49 1.38 6.16
CA SER A 310 1.39 -0.04 6.49
C SER A 310 1.38 -0.85 5.21
N PHE A 311 1.96 -2.03 5.25
CA PHE A 311 1.94 -2.97 4.13
C PHE A 311 1.80 -4.40 4.66
N ILE A 312 0.85 -5.11 4.08
CA ILE A 312 0.68 -6.54 4.29
C ILE A 312 0.96 -7.29 3.00
N HIS A 313 1.61 -8.44 3.13
CA HIS A 313 1.83 -9.38 2.04
C HIS A 313 1.63 -10.79 2.55
N TYR A 314 0.72 -11.51 1.92
CA TYR A 314 0.51 -12.93 2.12
C TYR A 314 0.73 -13.66 0.79
N ASN A 315 1.61 -14.65 0.81
CA ASN A 315 1.86 -15.56 -0.30
C ASN A 315 1.42 -16.97 0.10
N ALA A 316 0.24 -17.38 -0.40
CA ALA A 316 -0.36 -18.67 -0.06
C ALA A 316 0.47 -19.89 -0.51
N LYS A 317 1.25 -19.76 -1.60
CA LYS A 317 2.10 -20.84 -2.11
C LYS A 317 3.30 -21.10 -1.20
N GLU A 318 3.88 -20.03 -0.66
CA GLU A 318 5.07 -20.09 0.18
C GLU A 318 4.71 -20.13 1.68
N ASP A 319 3.42 -20.05 2.01
CA ASP A 319 2.90 -19.80 3.36
C ASP A 319 3.70 -18.70 4.09
N LEU A 320 3.89 -17.59 3.37
CA LEU A 320 4.68 -16.45 3.80
C LEU A 320 3.76 -15.27 4.13
N VAL A 321 3.90 -14.74 5.34
CA VAL A 321 3.24 -13.51 5.79
C VAL A 321 4.32 -12.47 6.09
N ILE A 322 4.16 -11.27 5.58
CA ILE A 322 4.98 -10.10 5.89
C ILE A 322 4.07 -8.98 6.31
N VAL A 323 4.29 -8.44 7.50
CA VAL A 323 3.62 -7.26 8.03
C VAL A 323 4.67 -6.19 8.30
N LEU A 324 4.49 -5.02 7.72
CA LEU A 324 5.34 -3.84 7.89
C LEU A 324 4.46 -2.66 8.29
N MET A 325 4.74 -2.02 9.41
CA MET A 325 4.03 -0.82 9.86
C MET A 325 5.03 0.24 10.31
N THR A 326 4.87 1.47 9.82
CA THR A 326 5.75 2.59 10.12
C THR A 326 4.95 3.85 10.47
N ASN A 327 5.50 4.66 11.37
CA ASN A 327 5.02 6.01 11.66
C ASN A 327 5.87 7.11 11.00
N ASN A 328 6.74 6.71 10.03
CA ASN A 328 7.53 7.62 9.20
C ASN A 328 7.47 7.15 7.74
N LYS A 329 6.50 7.68 6.98
CA LYS A 329 6.16 7.24 5.63
C LYS A 329 7.24 7.60 4.61
N ASN A 330 7.80 6.58 3.96
CA ASN A 330 8.78 6.72 2.89
C ASN A 330 8.38 6.04 1.58
N PHE A 331 7.22 5.36 1.52
CA PHE A 331 6.73 4.58 0.37
C PHE A 331 7.71 3.47 -0.06
N LYS A 332 8.37 2.85 0.92
CA LYS A 332 9.37 1.79 0.70
C LYS A 332 8.96 0.42 1.22
N LEU A 333 7.81 0.31 1.88
CA LEU A 333 7.39 -0.95 2.50
C LEU A 333 7.19 -2.06 1.47
N ARG A 334 6.68 -1.75 0.26
CA ARG A 334 6.57 -2.73 -0.82
C ARG A 334 7.93 -3.25 -1.27
N GLU A 335 8.92 -2.38 -1.49
CA GLU A 335 10.27 -2.76 -1.89
C GLU A 335 10.95 -3.63 -0.82
N ILE A 336 10.73 -3.31 0.47
CA ILE A 336 11.21 -4.11 1.62
C ILE A 336 10.55 -5.50 1.59
N ALA A 337 9.23 -5.58 1.44
CA ALA A 337 8.50 -6.85 1.41
C ALA A 337 8.94 -7.75 0.22
N GLU A 338 9.14 -7.18 -0.97
CA GLU A 338 9.66 -7.89 -2.14
C GLU A 338 11.08 -8.43 -1.89
N SER A 339 11.93 -7.66 -1.20
CA SER A 339 13.28 -8.11 -0.82
C SER A 339 13.22 -9.24 0.20
N ILE A 340 12.32 -9.19 1.19
CA ILE A 340 12.10 -10.27 2.15
C ILE A 340 11.58 -11.54 1.45
N GLU A 341 10.65 -11.41 0.51
CA GLU A 341 10.14 -12.54 -0.28
C GLU A 341 11.28 -13.16 -1.11
N ASN A 342 12.15 -12.36 -1.72
CA ASN A 342 13.33 -12.85 -2.45
C ASN A 342 14.31 -13.57 -1.53
N ILE A 343 14.59 -13.03 -0.34
CA ILE A 343 15.43 -13.71 0.68
C ILE A 343 14.81 -15.07 1.03
N SER A 344 13.50 -15.13 1.25
CA SER A 344 12.79 -16.37 1.60
C SER A 344 12.88 -17.46 0.54
N LYS A 345 13.13 -17.07 -0.72
CA LYS A 345 13.31 -17.94 -1.90
C LYS A 345 14.78 -18.19 -2.24
N GLY A 346 15.71 -17.62 -1.49
CA GLY A 346 17.16 -17.71 -1.79
C GLY A 346 17.61 -16.91 -3.01
N ASN A 347 16.81 -15.95 -3.45
CA ASN A 347 17.13 -15.07 -4.57
C ASN A 347 17.94 -13.85 -4.12
N SER A 348 18.55 -13.15 -5.08
CA SER A 348 19.12 -11.82 -4.86
C SER A 348 18.03 -10.82 -4.50
N PHE A 349 18.35 -9.85 -3.65
CA PHE A 349 17.44 -8.82 -3.20
C PHE A 349 18.09 -7.44 -3.25
N LEU A 350 17.28 -6.39 -3.22
CA LEU A 350 17.73 -5.01 -3.22
C LEU A 350 17.47 -4.37 -1.84
N ILE A 351 18.36 -3.50 -1.41
CA ILE A 351 18.14 -2.65 -0.25
C ILE A 351 17.50 -1.36 -0.73
N PRO A 352 16.31 -0.98 -0.25
CA PRO A 352 15.60 0.20 -0.70
C PRO A 352 16.42 1.48 -0.57
N GLN A 353 16.32 2.34 -1.57
CA GLN A 353 16.98 3.63 -1.60
C GLN A 353 16.01 4.72 -1.12
N LYS A 354 16.54 5.78 -0.52
CA LYS A 354 15.77 6.97 -0.14
C LYS A 354 15.10 7.61 -1.34
N SER A 355 13.89 8.14 -1.12
CA SER A 355 13.25 9.00 -2.10
C SER A 355 13.97 10.33 -2.20
N VAL A 356 14.40 10.67 -3.40
CA VAL A 356 14.93 12.01 -3.72
C VAL A 356 13.86 13.05 -3.51
N TYR A 357 12.63 12.80 -3.99
CA TYR A 357 11.48 13.69 -3.82
C TYR A 357 11.25 14.08 -2.36
N LEU A 358 11.15 13.10 -1.46
CA LEU A 358 10.88 13.36 -0.05
C LEU A 358 12.01 14.18 0.60
N THR A 359 13.24 14.02 0.12
CA THR A 359 14.42 14.65 0.69
C THR A 359 14.60 16.09 0.23
N ILE A 360 14.35 16.40 -1.05
CA ILE A 360 14.65 17.73 -1.62
C ILE A 360 13.44 18.65 -1.71
N ARG A 361 12.22 18.11 -1.66
CA ARG A 361 10.98 18.83 -1.99
C ARG A 361 10.82 20.16 -1.26
N GLN A 362 11.07 20.19 0.07
CA GLN A 362 10.88 21.41 0.83
C GLN A 362 11.85 22.52 0.39
N LYS A 363 13.12 22.17 0.20
CA LYS A 363 14.12 23.12 -0.32
C LYS A 363 13.73 23.67 -1.69
N CYS A 364 13.19 22.81 -2.58
CA CYS A 364 12.71 23.26 -3.88
C CYS A 364 11.47 24.17 -3.80
N TYR A 365 10.63 24.00 -2.76
CA TYR A 365 9.46 24.88 -2.56
C TYR A 365 9.83 26.24 -1.98
N ASP A 366 10.90 26.29 -1.18
CA ASP A 366 11.42 27.51 -0.57
C ASP A 366 12.31 28.29 -1.57
N ASP A 367 13.21 27.59 -2.26
CA ASP A 367 14.09 28.09 -3.32
C ASP A 367 14.48 26.94 -4.26
N VAL A 368 14.03 26.98 -5.51
CA VAL A 368 14.27 25.93 -6.50
C VAL A 368 15.75 25.74 -6.80
N ASN A 369 16.53 26.82 -6.84
CA ASN A 369 17.97 26.78 -7.14
C ASN A 369 18.74 26.10 -6.01
N GLU A 370 18.44 26.43 -4.74
CA GLU A 370 18.99 25.74 -3.58
C GLU A 370 18.61 24.25 -3.59
N GLY A 371 17.36 23.92 -3.91
CA GLY A 371 16.89 22.55 -4.05
C GLY A 371 17.65 21.76 -5.11
N ILE A 372 17.88 22.35 -6.28
CA ILE A 372 18.68 21.76 -7.38
C ILE A 372 20.15 21.56 -6.97
N GLN A 373 20.76 22.51 -6.30
CA GLN A 373 22.14 22.37 -5.81
C GLN A 373 22.25 21.28 -4.75
N PHE A 374 21.26 21.19 -3.87
CA PHE A 374 21.18 20.10 -2.87
C PHE A 374 21.02 18.73 -3.54
N TYR A 375 20.15 18.61 -4.57
CA TYR A 375 20.04 17.41 -5.40
C TYR A 375 21.40 16.98 -5.98
N LYS A 376 22.14 17.92 -6.59
CA LYS A 376 23.47 17.67 -7.18
C LYS A 376 24.46 17.19 -6.12
N THR A 377 24.43 17.79 -4.94
CA THR A 377 25.27 17.41 -3.78
C THR A 377 24.96 15.99 -3.30
N LEU A 378 23.68 15.63 -3.15
CA LEU A 378 23.26 14.29 -2.77
C LEU A 378 23.70 13.26 -3.81
N LYS A 379 23.52 13.56 -5.12
CA LYS A 379 23.91 12.66 -6.20
C LYS A 379 25.41 12.40 -6.24
N LYS A 380 26.23 13.42 -5.93
CA LYS A 380 27.70 13.30 -5.88
C LYS A 380 28.16 12.50 -4.67
N ASN A 381 27.60 12.77 -3.48
CA ASN A 381 28.14 12.25 -2.22
C ASN A 381 27.48 10.94 -1.77
N TYR A 382 26.24 10.66 -2.20
CA TYR A 382 25.43 9.54 -1.74
C TYR A 382 24.70 8.82 -2.88
N PRO A 383 25.41 8.45 -4.00
CA PRO A 383 24.79 7.89 -5.20
C PRO A 383 23.99 6.61 -4.97
N ASP A 384 24.44 5.76 -4.03
CA ASP A 384 23.81 4.46 -3.73
C ASP A 384 22.71 4.56 -2.65
N THR A 385 22.63 5.69 -1.94
CA THR A 385 21.67 5.90 -0.86
C THR A 385 20.33 6.37 -1.38
N TYR A 386 20.31 7.15 -2.45
CA TYR A 386 19.12 7.77 -3.02
C TYR A 386 18.77 7.22 -4.40
N ASN A 387 17.49 7.16 -4.73
CA ASN A 387 17.00 6.70 -6.03
C ASN A 387 17.11 7.81 -7.09
N PHE A 388 18.30 7.98 -7.67
CA PHE A 388 18.54 8.91 -8.77
C PHE A 388 18.21 8.34 -10.15
N SER A 389 17.85 7.07 -10.26
CA SER A 389 17.54 6.40 -11.52
C SER A 389 16.05 6.51 -11.91
N ASN A 390 15.21 7.04 -11.02
CA ASN A 390 13.77 7.16 -11.22
C ASN A 390 13.37 8.61 -11.54
N GLU A 391 12.97 8.86 -12.79
CA GLU A 391 12.51 10.17 -13.26
C GLU A 391 11.30 10.71 -12.49
N THR A 392 10.48 9.82 -11.90
CA THR A 392 9.27 10.24 -11.18
C THR A 392 9.58 11.01 -9.90
N GLU A 393 10.78 10.87 -9.35
CA GLU A 393 11.22 11.58 -8.15
C GLU A 393 11.22 13.12 -8.38
N LEU A 394 11.82 13.57 -9.48
CA LEU A 394 11.81 14.98 -9.87
C LEU A 394 10.47 15.40 -10.45
N SER A 395 9.80 14.55 -11.23
CA SER A 395 8.45 14.86 -11.75
C SER A 395 7.48 15.20 -10.61
N ARG A 396 7.53 14.47 -9.48
CA ARG A 396 6.70 14.77 -8.30
C ARG A 396 7.00 16.11 -7.67
N VAL A 397 8.27 16.54 -7.64
CA VAL A 397 8.65 17.89 -7.17
C VAL A 397 8.03 18.94 -8.09
N GLY A 398 8.20 18.81 -9.41
CA GLY A 398 7.68 19.76 -10.39
C GLY A 398 6.16 19.89 -10.34
N TYR A 399 5.41 18.78 -10.29
CA TYR A 399 3.96 18.85 -10.17
C TYR A 399 3.48 19.45 -8.84
N LYS A 400 4.22 19.28 -7.75
CA LYS A 400 3.89 19.96 -6.48
C LYS A 400 4.15 21.46 -6.53
N LEU A 401 5.14 21.90 -7.27
CA LEU A 401 5.38 23.34 -7.56
C LEU A 401 4.24 23.91 -8.42
N VAL A 402 3.77 23.18 -9.44
CA VAL A 402 2.58 23.55 -10.24
C VAL A 402 1.35 23.70 -9.33
N GLU A 403 1.07 22.73 -8.45
CA GLU A 403 -0.04 22.81 -7.49
C GLU A 403 0.05 24.03 -6.55
N LYS A 404 1.27 24.50 -6.26
CA LYS A 404 1.54 25.72 -5.47
C LYS A 404 1.52 27.01 -6.29
N ASN A 405 1.23 26.93 -7.59
CA ASN A 405 1.30 28.04 -8.54
C ASN A 405 2.72 28.62 -8.73
N GLN A 406 3.77 27.82 -8.48
CA GLN A 406 5.18 28.16 -8.72
C GLN A 406 5.61 27.55 -10.07
N ILE A 407 5.03 28.08 -11.18
CA ILE A 407 5.17 27.45 -12.51
C ILE A 407 6.60 27.60 -13.06
N GLU A 408 7.26 28.75 -12.85
CA GLU A 408 8.65 28.98 -13.26
C GLU A 408 9.60 27.98 -12.58
N ASP A 409 9.45 27.79 -11.26
CA ASP A 409 10.24 26.83 -10.49
C ASP A 409 9.98 25.40 -10.96
N ALA A 410 8.73 25.08 -11.33
CA ALA A 410 8.38 23.77 -11.89
C ALA A 410 9.10 23.53 -13.23
N ILE A 411 9.21 24.56 -14.10
CA ILE A 411 9.94 24.46 -15.38
C ILE A 411 11.42 24.14 -15.13
N GLU A 412 12.06 24.74 -14.14
CA GLU A 412 13.45 24.46 -13.78
C GLU A 412 13.64 22.97 -13.39
N ILE A 413 12.75 22.44 -12.54
CA ILE A 413 12.77 21.04 -12.11
C ILE A 413 12.49 20.07 -13.28
N PHE A 414 11.49 20.36 -14.11
CA PHE A 414 11.19 19.51 -15.27
C PHE A 414 12.29 19.61 -16.34
N THR A 415 12.95 20.76 -16.49
CA THR A 415 14.11 20.90 -17.37
C THR A 415 15.28 20.04 -16.89
N LEU A 416 15.58 20.08 -15.59
CA LEU A 416 16.58 19.18 -14.99
C LEU A 416 16.20 17.71 -15.23
N ASN A 417 14.93 17.35 -15.04
CA ASN A 417 14.45 15.98 -15.23
C ASN A 417 14.61 15.52 -16.69
N ALA A 418 14.17 16.31 -17.66
CA ALA A 418 14.32 16.01 -19.08
C ALA A 418 15.80 15.89 -19.51
N HIS A 419 16.69 16.71 -18.91
CA HIS A 419 18.13 16.61 -19.14
C HIS A 419 18.72 15.31 -18.59
N LEU A 420 18.31 14.87 -17.41
CA LEU A 420 18.79 13.65 -16.77
C LEU A 420 18.22 12.38 -17.42
N PHE A 421 17.01 12.46 -17.96
CA PHE A 421 16.29 11.34 -18.57
C PHE A 421 15.92 11.62 -20.04
N PRO A 422 16.92 11.81 -20.92
CA PRO A 422 16.67 12.26 -22.30
C PRO A 422 15.91 11.26 -23.20
N LYS A 423 15.71 10.03 -22.71
CA LYS A 423 14.92 9.00 -23.38
C LYS A 423 13.51 8.83 -22.80
N SER A 424 13.14 9.61 -21.79
CA SER A 424 11.81 9.55 -21.20
C SER A 424 10.82 10.44 -21.91
N SER A 425 9.81 9.83 -22.54
CA SER A 425 8.66 10.55 -23.09
C SER A 425 7.92 11.37 -22.01
N ASN A 426 7.78 10.80 -20.81
CA ASN A 426 7.08 11.42 -19.69
C ASN A 426 7.80 12.69 -19.17
N ALA A 427 9.14 12.68 -19.10
CA ALA A 427 9.90 13.84 -18.67
C ALA A 427 9.68 15.05 -19.61
N PHE A 428 9.63 14.80 -20.93
CA PHE A 428 9.35 15.87 -21.90
C PHE A 428 7.86 16.24 -21.95
N ASP A 429 6.95 15.33 -21.67
CA ASP A 429 5.50 15.62 -21.56
C ASP A 429 5.24 16.58 -20.39
N SER A 430 5.80 16.29 -19.22
CA SER A 430 5.68 17.14 -18.02
C SER A 430 6.30 18.53 -18.22
N LEU A 431 7.46 18.60 -18.89
CA LEU A 431 8.08 19.88 -19.23
C LEU A 431 7.23 20.70 -20.21
N ALA A 432 6.65 20.03 -21.21
CA ALA A 432 5.76 20.66 -22.17
C ALA A 432 4.49 21.22 -21.50
N GLU A 433 3.91 20.46 -20.57
CA GLU A 433 2.75 20.90 -19.79
C GLU A 433 3.07 22.16 -18.98
N ALA A 434 4.21 22.18 -18.28
CA ALA A 434 4.62 23.33 -17.49
C ALA A 434 4.84 24.59 -18.36
N TYR A 435 5.48 24.46 -19.53
CA TYR A 435 5.60 25.56 -20.48
C TYR A 435 4.23 26.06 -20.98
N GLY A 436 3.29 25.13 -21.23
CA GLY A 436 1.93 25.48 -21.61
C GLY A 436 1.17 26.27 -20.53
N LEU A 437 1.33 25.87 -19.26
CA LEU A 437 0.74 26.56 -18.10
C LEU A 437 1.35 27.96 -17.88
N PHE A 438 2.61 28.13 -18.21
CA PHE A 438 3.32 29.42 -18.14
C PHE A 438 3.04 30.34 -19.33
N GLY A 439 2.36 29.87 -20.37
CA GLY A 439 2.04 30.65 -21.59
C GLY A 439 3.10 30.55 -22.69
N MET A 440 4.14 29.77 -22.57
CA MET A 440 5.21 29.56 -23.54
C MET A 440 4.82 28.49 -24.58
N ALA A 441 3.88 28.83 -25.46
CA ALA A 441 3.28 27.91 -26.40
C ALA A 441 4.26 27.23 -27.37
N SER A 442 5.30 27.94 -27.81
CA SER A 442 6.34 27.42 -28.72
C SER A 442 7.19 26.35 -28.06
N GLU A 443 7.64 26.57 -26.83
CA GLU A 443 8.43 25.66 -26.01
C GLU A 443 7.61 24.44 -25.63
N SER A 444 6.35 24.64 -25.27
CA SER A 444 5.38 23.58 -25.00
C SER A 444 5.23 22.67 -26.23
N LEU A 445 4.96 23.25 -27.41
CA LEU A 445 4.83 22.50 -28.67
C LEU A 445 6.11 21.72 -29.01
N LYS A 446 7.29 22.31 -28.80
CA LYS A 446 8.59 21.66 -29.05
C LYS A 446 8.74 20.41 -28.18
N ASN A 447 8.47 20.50 -26.88
CA ASN A 447 8.65 19.41 -25.93
C ASN A 447 7.59 18.32 -26.09
N TYR A 448 6.32 18.64 -26.39
CA TYR A 448 5.33 17.62 -26.77
C TYR A 448 5.71 16.85 -28.04
N LYS A 449 6.32 17.50 -29.05
CA LYS A 449 6.86 16.79 -30.23
C LYS A 449 7.99 15.83 -29.86
N ILE A 450 8.87 16.19 -28.91
CA ILE A 450 9.92 15.27 -28.43
C ILE A 450 9.27 14.09 -27.69
N SER A 451 8.34 14.35 -26.78
CA SER A 451 7.60 13.32 -26.06
C SER A 451 6.93 12.33 -27.01
N LEU A 452 6.20 12.82 -28.03
CA LEU A 452 5.53 11.98 -29.01
C LEU A 452 6.51 11.16 -29.86
N ARG A 453 7.68 11.71 -30.21
CA ARG A 453 8.74 10.97 -30.92
C ARG A 453 9.30 9.83 -30.08
N LEU A 454 9.47 10.04 -28.77
CA LEU A 454 9.96 9.03 -27.84
C LEU A 454 8.91 7.95 -27.54
N ASN A 455 7.65 8.34 -27.48
CA ASN A 455 6.51 7.42 -27.35
C ASN A 455 5.38 7.77 -28.34
N PRO A 456 5.33 7.12 -29.52
CA PRO A 456 4.29 7.37 -30.52
C PRO A 456 2.85 7.12 -30.05
N ASN A 457 2.67 6.42 -28.95
CA ASN A 457 1.36 6.14 -28.34
C ASN A 457 0.93 7.18 -27.29
N ASN A 458 1.70 8.23 -27.04
CA ASN A 458 1.31 9.30 -26.13
C ASN A 458 0.14 10.10 -26.71
N THR A 459 -1.09 9.73 -26.29
CA THR A 459 -2.34 10.36 -26.72
C THR A 459 -2.47 11.79 -26.20
N ASN A 460 -1.93 12.08 -24.99
CA ASN A 460 -1.90 13.43 -24.45
C ASN A 460 -1.07 14.37 -25.33
N ALA A 461 0.16 14.00 -25.64
CA ALA A 461 1.01 14.78 -26.50
C ALA A 461 0.40 15.04 -27.88
N LYS A 462 -0.25 14.03 -28.51
CA LYS A 462 -0.99 14.20 -29.78
C LYS A 462 -2.03 15.31 -29.67
N LYS A 463 -2.91 15.21 -28.69
CA LYS A 463 -3.99 16.18 -28.46
C LYS A 463 -3.47 17.59 -28.21
N GLN A 464 -2.44 17.73 -27.38
CA GLN A 464 -1.86 19.04 -27.07
C GLN A 464 -1.13 19.68 -28.26
N ILE A 465 -0.44 18.88 -29.08
CA ILE A 465 0.21 19.37 -30.31
C ILE A 465 -0.82 19.96 -31.27
N GLU A 466 -1.96 19.32 -31.48
CA GLU A 466 -3.03 19.82 -32.33
C GLU A 466 -3.56 21.17 -31.82
N ARG A 467 -3.91 21.22 -30.52
CA ARG A 467 -4.40 22.43 -29.87
C ARG A 467 -3.42 23.59 -29.97
N LEU A 468 -2.12 23.34 -29.70
CA LEU A 468 -1.09 24.39 -29.73
C LEU A 468 -0.82 24.88 -31.16
N LYS A 469 -0.88 24.03 -32.18
CA LYS A 469 -0.76 24.42 -33.58
C LYS A 469 -1.89 25.36 -34.02
N GLU A 470 -3.11 25.13 -33.54
CA GLU A 470 -4.25 26.03 -33.81
C GLU A 470 -4.06 27.38 -33.12
N SER A 471 -3.66 27.38 -31.83
CA SER A 471 -3.43 28.60 -31.06
C SER A 471 -2.27 29.47 -31.61
N LEU A 472 -1.25 28.86 -32.20
CA LEU A 472 -0.10 29.57 -32.75
C LEU A 472 -0.32 30.11 -34.19
N LYS A 473 -1.45 29.76 -34.83
CA LYS A 473 -1.87 30.29 -36.14
C LYS A 473 -2.71 31.57 -36.05
N ASN A 474 -3.31 31.78 -34.89
CA ASN A 474 -4.12 32.96 -34.57
C ASN A 474 -3.28 33.99 -33.80
#